data_fa067b99b5a86a04040537c742dc8386
#
_entry.id   fa067b99b5a86a04040537c742dc8386
#
_cell.length_a   1.000
_cell.length_b   1.000
_cell.length_c   1.000
_cell.angle_alpha   90.00
_cell.angle_beta   90.00
_cell.angle_gamma   90.00
#
_symmetry.space_group_name_H-M   'P 1'
#
loop_
_entity.id
_entity.type
_entity.pdbx_description
1 polymer ?
#
loop_
_entity_poly.entity_id
_entity_poly.type
_entity_poly.pdbx_seq_one_letter_code
_entity_poly.pdbx_strand_id
1 'polypeptide(L)'
;VNKKEQTKQQILTASWQLFSELGYHQTSTRDIARAANVANGTVFSHFATKVEILKYSFESELEDILSRTKHSDSSTTATDRMYHYACFLYEFYLAKKEFSRELFKEIMWQQNELEPQLKAFKKRLINDNEATPLDADIIIDIYFMTLMEGLNQEDSSVGSMLATLKAKLSKININ
;
A
#
# COMPACT_ATOMS: atom_id res chain seq x y z
N VAL A 1 1.19 12.53 22.01
CA VAL A 1 0.83 11.16 21.55
C VAL A 1 0.64 10.30 22.78
N ASN A 2 -0.51 9.61 22.89
CA ASN A 2 -0.83 8.74 24.03
C ASN A 2 0.13 7.53 24.03
N LYS A 3 0.57 7.06 25.21
CA LYS A 3 1.45 5.88 25.39
C LYS A 3 0.91 4.64 24.64
N LYS A 4 -0.42 4.46 24.62
CA LYS A 4 -1.07 3.37 23.88
C LYS A 4 -0.81 3.48 22.37
N GLU A 5 -0.89 4.67 21.79
CA GLU A 5 -0.64 4.91 20.37
C GLU A 5 0.85 4.74 20.03
N GLN A 6 1.76 5.18 20.89
CA GLN A 6 3.20 4.94 20.72
C GLN A 6 3.52 3.45 20.68
N THR A 7 2.94 2.66 21.61
CA THR A 7 3.12 1.21 21.64
C THR A 7 2.55 0.55 20.38
N LYS A 8 1.37 1.00 19.91
CA LYS A 8 0.79 0.51 18.66
C LYS A 8 1.73 0.75 17.49
N GLN A 9 2.26 1.96 17.36
CA GLN A 9 3.20 2.30 16.27
C GLN A 9 4.51 1.50 16.35
N GLN A 10 5.05 1.28 17.54
CA GLN A 10 6.23 0.42 17.73
C GLN A 10 5.99 -1.01 17.23
N ILE A 11 4.82 -1.58 17.56
CA ILE A 11 4.43 -2.91 17.08
C ILE A 11 4.32 -2.92 15.55
N LEU A 12 3.68 -1.94 14.93
CA LEU A 12 3.52 -1.87 13.48
C LEU A 12 4.86 -1.75 12.76
N THR A 13 5.74 -0.88 13.22
CA THR A 13 7.08 -0.70 12.64
C THR A 13 7.92 -1.99 12.74
N ALA A 14 7.95 -2.62 13.92
CA ALA A 14 8.67 -3.88 14.12
C ALA A 14 8.08 -5.01 13.26
N SER A 15 6.76 -5.06 13.15
CA SER A 15 6.06 -6.06 12.34
C SER A 15 6.38 -5.92 10.86
N TRP A 16 6.32 -4.70 10.34
CA TRP A 16 6.63 -4.43 8.94
C TRP A 16 8.06 -4.84 8.57
N GLN A 17 9.02 -4.48 9.43
CA GLN A 17 10.40 -4.89 9.24
C GLN A 17 10.54 -6.41 9.18
N LEU A 18 10.00 -7.13 10.18
CA LEU A 18 10.09 -8.59 10.22
C LEU A 18 9.36 -9.26 9.05
N PHE A 19 8.16 -8.80 8.69
CA PHE A 19 7.41 -9.35 7.56
C PHE A 19 8.16 -9.15 6.24
N SER A 20 8.77 -7.99 6.04
CA SER A 20 9.49 -7.68 4.81
C SER A 20 10.86 -8.36 4.69
N GLU A 21 11.51 -8.72 5.81
CA GLU A 21 12.82 -9.35 5.85
C GLU A 21 12.75 -10.88 5.91
N LEU A 22 11.83 -11.41 6.72
CA LEU A 22 11.71 -12.85 6.99
C LEU A 22 10.53 -13.50 6.24
N GLY A 23 9.57 -12.70 5.75
CA GLY A 23 8.30 -13.16 5.20
C GLY A 23 7.19 -13.21 6.27
N TYR A 24 5.94 -13.07 5.80
CA TYR A 24 4.77 -13.07 6.68
C TYR A 24 4.61 -14.39 7.43
N HIS A 25 4.70 -15.53 6.74
CA HIS A 25 4.47 -16.85 7.34
C HIS A 25 5.55 -17.21 8.36
N GLN A 26 6.80 -16.79 8.15
CA GLN A 26 7.94 -17.10 9.03
C GLN A 26 7.97 -16.24 10.29
N THR A 27 7.28 -15.11 10.32
CA THR A 27 7.25 -14.19 11.45
C THR A 27 6.14 -14.59 12.44
N SER A 28 6.48 -14.78 13.72
CA SER A 28 5.52 -15.00 14.79
C SER A 28 5.19 -13.72 15.56
N THR A 29 4.03 -13.69 16.24
CA THR A 29 3.66 -12.58 17.14
C THR A 29 4.63 -12.42 18.31
N ARG A 30 5.33 -13.50 18.72
CA ARG A 30 6.38 -13.45 19.75
C ARG A 30 7.64 -12.75 19.24
N ASP A 31 8.00 -12.94 17.97
CA ASP A 31 9.12 -12.24 17.35
C ASP A 31 8.81 -10.75 17.23
N ILE A 32 7.59 -10.42 16.83
CA ILE A 32 7.10 -9.03 16.79
C ILE A 32 7.16 -8.40 18.20
N ALA A 33 6.67 -9.07 19.23
CA ALA A 33 6.71 -8.58 20.61
C ALA A 33 8.14 -8.30 21.06
N ARG A 34 9.07 -9.22 20.76
CA ARG A 34 10.51 -9.07 21.08
C ARG A 34 11.11 -7.88 20.35
N ALA A 35 10.87 -7.74 19.05
CA ALA A 35 11.41 -6.64 18.24
C ALA A 35 10.83 -5.28 18.65
N ALA A 36 9.54 -5.24 19.03
CA ALA A 36 8.89 -4.03 19.53
C ALA A 36 9.20 -3.72 21.01
N ASN A 37 9.98 -4.58 21.69
CA ASN A 37 10.29 -4.48 23.11
C ASN A 37 9.03 -4.40 24.02
N VAL A 38 8.04 -5.24 23.75
CA VAL A 38 6.81 -5.34 24.53
C VAL A 38 6.51 -6.79 24.94
N ALA A 39 5.63 -6.99 25.91
CA ALA A 39 5.13 -8.32 26.22
C ALA A 39 4.24 -8.87 25.10
N ASN A 40 4.26 -10.18 24.84
CA ASN A 40 3.40 -10.78 23.80
C ASN A 40 1.90 -10.51 24.04
N GLY A 41 1.45 -10.48 25.31
CA GLY A 41 0.08 -10.08 25.66
C GLY A 41 -0.25 -8.63 25.26
N THR A 42 0.75 -7.75 25.22
CA THR A 42 0.58 -6.37 24.76
C THR A 42 0.29 -6.33 23.25
N VAL A 43 0.94 -7.18 22.45
CA VAL A 43 0.62 -7.29 21.01
C VAL A 43 -0.84 -7.67 20.83
N PHE A 44 -1.33 -8.69 21.53
CA PHE A 44 -2.73 -9.13 21.47
C PHE A 44 -3.74 -8.13 22.05
N SER A 45 -3.31 -7.23 22.94
CA SER A 45 -4.18 -6.14 23.42
C SER A 45 -4.39 -5.02 22.37
N HIS A 46 -3.53 -4.95 21.36
CA HIS A 46 -3.63 -3.99 20.25
C HIS A 46 -4.20 -4.61 18.98
N PHE A 47 -3.91 -5.88 18.71
CA PHE A 47 -4.28 -6.57 17.48
C PHE A 47 -4.73 -8.00 17.79
N ALA A 48 -5.93 -8.36 17.35
CA ALA A 48 -6.49 -9.67 17.61
C ALA A 48 -5.77 -10.80 16.84
N THR A 49 -5.27 -10.50 15.65
CA THR A 49 -4.66 -11.48 14.75
C THR A 49 -3.37 -10.95 14.09
N LYS A 50 -2.53 -11.88 13.62
CA LYS A 50 -1.32 -11.53 12.86
C LYS A 50 -1.66 -10.86 11.51
N VAL A 51 -2.77 -11.25 10.90
CA VAL A 51 -3.24 -10.64 9.64
C VAL A 51 -3.69 -9.19 9.86
N GLU A 52 -4.29 -8.91 11.00
CA GLU A 52 -4.63 -7.53 11.38
C GLU A 52 -3.37 -6.66 11.56
N ILE A 53 -2.31 -7.21 12.16
CA ILE A 53 -1.02 -6.51 12.26
C ILE A 53 -0.45 -6.22 10.87
N LEU A 54 -0.45 -7.21 9.97
CA LEU A 54 0.02 -7.06 8.59
C LEU A 54 -0.72 -5.93 7.88
N LYS A 55 -2.05 -5.92 7.97
CA LYS A 55 -2.90 -4.92 7.37
C LYS A 55 -2.56 -3.50 7.87
N TYR A 56 -2.56 -3.29 9.17
CA TYR A 56 -2.27 -1.97 9.74
C TYR A 56 -0.82 -1.51 9.52
N SER A 57 0.16 -2.41 9.53
CA SER A 57 1.54 -2.06 9.20
C SER A 57 1.69 -1.65 7.73
N PHE A 58 1.02 -2.35 6.83
CA PHE A 58 0.97 -1.99 5.41
C PHE A 58 0.28 -0.64 5.17
N GLU A 59 -0.86 -0.40 5.81
CA GLU A 59 -1.56 0.88 5.76
C GLU A 59 -0.69 2.05 6.22
N SER A 60 0.05 1.85 7.33
CA SER A 60 0.97 2.87 7.86
C SER A 60 2.07 3.21 6.86
N GLU A 61 2.67 2.23 6.21
CA GLU A 61 3.71 2.45 5.19
C GLU A 61 3.17 3.16 3.94
N LEU A 62 1.99 2.73 3.47
CA LEU A 62 1.34 3.41 2.34
C LEU A 62 1.01 4.87 2.65
N GLU A 63 0.47 5.16 3.84
CA GLU A 63 0.14 6.52 4.23
C GLU A 63 1.39 7.39 4.31
N ASP A 64 2.51 6.86 4.81
CA ASP A 64 3.79 7.56 4.86
C ASP A 64 4.32 7.87 3.45
N ILE A 65 4.20 6.95 2.50
CA ILE A 65 4.57 7.18 1.10
C ILE A 65 3.67 8.26 0.49
N LEU A 66 2.35 8.10 0.58
CA LEU A 66 1.39 9.01 -0.02
C LEU A 66 1.47 10.43 0.59
N SER A 67 1.77 10.55 1.88
CA SER A 67 1.94 11.84 2.53
C SER A 67 3.21 12.56 2.08
N ARG A 68 4.32 11.84 1.94
CA ARG A 68 5.58 12.41 1.43
C ARG A 68 5.48 12.84 -0.01
N THR A 69 4.84 12.04 -0.85
CA THR A 69 4.72 12.29 -2.30
C THR A 69 3.73 13.40 -2.63
N LYS A 70 2.76 13.66 -1.76
CA LYS A 70 1.78 14.74 -1.94
C LYS A 70 2.42 16.12 -2.13
N HIS A 71 3.54 16.41 -1.45
CA HIS A 71 4.19 17.71 -1.53
C HIS A 71 4.89 17.98 -2.86
N SER A 72 5.23 16.94 -3.62
CA SER A 72 5.83 17.03 -4.96
C SER A 72 4.82 16.85 -6.09
N ASP A 73 3.54 16.65 -5.77
CA ASP A 73 2.48 16.48 -6.75
C ASP A 73 2.10 17.83 -7.39
N SER A 74 2.37 17.97 -8.68
CA SER A 74 1.97 19.09 -9.52
C SER A 74 0.95 18.68 -10.59
N SER A 75 0.34 17.53 -10.44
CA SER A 75 -0.60 16.96 -11.42
C SER A 75 -1.86 17.79 -11.54
N THR A 76 -2.33 17.96 -12.76
CA THR A 76 -3.57 18.69 -13.08
C THR A 76 -4.75 17.74 -13.33
N THR A 77 -4.48 16.49 -13.72
CA THR A 77 -5.51 15.47 -13.99
C THR A 77 -5.41 14.29 -13.02
N ALA A 78 -6.50 13.54 -12.86
CA ALA A 78 -6.52 12.32 -12.03
C ALA A 78 -5.57 11.24 -12.58
N THR A 79 -5.43 11.13 -13.90
CA THR A 79 -4.50 10.18 -14.54
C THR A 79 -3.04 10.56 -14.28
N ASP A 80 -2.67 11.85 -14.37
CA ASP A 80 -1.32 12.32 -14.07
C ASP A 80 -1.00 12.12 -12.58
N ARG A 81 -1.97 12.37 -11.72
CA ARG A 81 -1.84 12.17 -10.28
C ARG A 81 -1.63 10.69 -9.94
N MET A 82 -2.38 9.79 -10.59
CA MET A 82 -2.13 8.35 -10.42
C MET A 82 -0.73 7.97 -10.90
N TYR A 83 -0.30 8.49 -12.05
CA TYR A 83 1.05 8.25 -12.55
C TYR A 83 2.12 8.75 -11.57
N HIS A 84 1.93 9.95 -11.00
CA HIS A 84 2.83 10.49 -9.98
C HIS A 84 2.94 9.56 -8.76
N TYR A 85 1.82 9.12 -8.18
CA TYR A 85 1.84 8.17 -7.06
C TYR A 85 2.43 6.82 -7.45
N ALA A 86 2.15 6.34 -8.66
CA ALA A 86 2.67 5.07 -9.14
C ALA A 86 4.20 5.02 -9.19
N CYS A 87 4.89 6.14 -9.45
CA CYS A 87 6.35 6.20 -9.41
C CYS A 87 6.91 5.69 -8.08
N PHE A 88 6.33 6.12 -6.97
CA PHE A 88 6.78 5.77 -5.63
C PHE A 88 6.23 4.41 -5.17
N LEU A 89 4.97 4.11 -5.49
CA LEU A 89 4.33 2.88 -5.08
C LEU A 89 4.91 1.66 -5.80
N TYR A 90 5.23 1.75 -7.09
CA TYR A 90 5.87 0.64 -7.81
C TYR A 90 7.29 0.39 -7.32
N GLU A 91 8.05 1.44 -6.98
CA GLU A 91 9.35 1.30 -6.34
C GLU A 91 9.24 0.57 -5.00
N PHE A 92 8.30 0.99 -4.16
CA PHE A 92 8.01 0.35 -2.87
C PHE A 92 7.70 -1.15 -3.01
N TYR A 93 6.81 -1.53 -3.94
CA TYR A 93 6.43 -2.92 -4.12
C TYR A 93 7.53 -3.77 -4.76
N LEU A 94 8.28 -3.23 -5.71
CA LEU A 94 9.36 -3.96 -6.36
C LEU A 94 10.60 -4.12 -5.47
N ALA A 95 10.85 -3.21 -4.54
CA ALA A 95 11.98 -3.30 -3.61
C ALA A 95 11.94 -4.59 -2.76
N LYS A 96 10.74 -5.13 -2.49
CA LYS A 96 10.49 -6.37 -1.75
C LYS A 96 9.46 -7.25 -2.49
N LYS A 97 9.77 -7.59 -3.75
CA LYS A 97 8.84 -8.21 -4.70
C LYS A 97 8.15 -9.47 -4.17
N GLU A 98 8.93 -10.40 -3.58
CA GLU A 98 8.37 -11.66 -3.03
C GLU A 98 7.44 -11.38 -1.85
N PHE A 99 7.83 -10.48 -0.95
CA PHE A 99 6.96 -10.06 0.15
C PHE A 99 5.70 -9.36 -0.36
N SER A 100 5.79 -8.52 -1.39
CA SER A 100 4.63 -7.86 -1.99
C SER A 100 3.63 -8.86 -2.58
N ARG A 101 4.12 -9.93 -3.22
CA ARG A 101 3.27 -11.04 -3.68
C ARG A 101 2.54 -11.74 -2.53
N GLU A 102 3.26 -12.03 -1.44
CA GLU A 102 2.70 -12.64 -0.23
C GLU A 102 1.66 -11.73 0.41
N LEU A 103 1.99 -10.45 0.57
CA LEU A 103 1.10 -9.43 1.10
C LEU A 103 -0.23 -9.37 0.32
N PHE A 104 -0.17 -9.29 -1.01
CA PHE A 104 -1.40 -9.23 -1.81
C PHE A 104 -2.22 -10.51 -1.75
N LYS A 105 -1.61 -11.70 -1.62
CA LYS A 105 -2.36 -12.94 -1.37
C LYS A 105 -3.17 -12.88 -0.09
N GLU A 106 -2.61 -12.30 0.97
CA GLU A 106 -3.26 -12.22 2.27
C GLU A 106 -4.38 -11.16 2.31
N ILE A 107 -4.19 -10.01 1.65
CA ILE A 107 -5.10 -8.86 1.77
C ILE A 107 -6.18 -8.79 0.69
N MET A 108 -5.97 -9.39 -0.50
CA MET A 108 -6.91 -9.25 -1.63
C MET A 108 -8.32 -9.73 -1.35
N TRP A 109 -8.45 -10.76 -0.52
CA TRP A 109 -9.76 -11.34 -0.17
C TRP A 109 -10.45 -10.61 0.99
N GLN A 110 -9.80 -9.59 1.57
CA GLN A 110 -10.31 -8.79 2.67
C GLN A 110 -10.76 -7.40 2.22
N GLN A 111 -11.31 -7.29 1.02
CA GLN A 111 -11.66 -6.00 0.38
C GLN A 111 -12.56 -5.11 1.23
N ASN A 112 -13.53 -5.67 1.95
CA ASN A 112 -14.43 -4.91 2.81
C ASN A 112 -13.68 -4.16 3.93
N GLU A 113 -12.56 -4.69 4.37
CA GLU A 113 -11.75 -4.07 5.42
C GLU A 113 -10.80 -2.99 4.87
N LEU A 114 -10.48 -3.03 3.56
CA LEU A 114 -9.66 -2.02 2.88
C LEU A 114 -10.49 -0.90 2.26
N GLU A 115 -11.82 -1.00 2.29
CA GLU A 115 -12.73 -0.01 1.69
C GLU A 115 -12.47 1.44 2.19
N PRO A 116 -12.26 1.70 3.50
CA PRO A 116 -11.98 3.05 3.97
C PRO A 116 -10.71 3.65 3.37
N GLN A 117 -9.63 2.87 3.23
CA GLN A 117 -8.35 3.28 2.68
C GLN A 117 -8.46 3.53 1.18
N LEU A 118 -9.14 2.63 0.48
CA LEU A 118 -9.41 2.77 -0.95
C LEU A 118 -10.25 4.03 -1.23
N LYS A 119 -11.26 4.30 -0.41
CA LYS A 119 -12.07 5.52 -0.49
C LYS A 119 -11.25 6.79 -0.22
N ALA A 120 -10.33 6.75 0.74
CA ALA A 120 -9.42 7.86 1.00
C ALA A 120 -8.47 8.11 -0.17
N PHE A 121 -7.95 7.04 -0.78
CA PHE A 121 -7.09 7.12 -1.95
C PHE A 121 -7.84 7.66 -3.19
N LYS A 122 -9.07 7.19 -3.44
CA LYS A 122 -9.95 7.74 -4.48
C LYS A 122 -10.13 9.25 -4.33
N LYS A 123 -10.40 9.72 -3.12
CA LYS A 123 -10.50 11.16 -2.84
C LYS A 123 -9.22 11.94 -3.18
N ARG A 124 -8.05 11.33 -3.03
CA ARG A 124 -6.77 11.97 -3.39
C ARG A 124 -6.58 12.07 -4.89
N LEU A 125 -7.11 11.12 -5.67
CA LEU A 125 -7.03 11.13 -7.13
C LEU A 125 -7.97 12.18 -7.74
N ILE A 126 -9.15 12.38 -7.15
CA ILE A 126 -10.17 13.30 -7.65
C ILE A 126 -9.91 14.68 -7.06
N ASN A 127 -9.67 15.68 -7.91
CA ASN A 127 -9.84 17.09 -7.54
C ASN A 127 -11.27 17.50 -7.86
N ASP A 128 -11.82 18.43 -7.08
CA ASP A 128 -13.25 18.74 -6.97
C ASP A 128 -14.04 19.02 -8.29
N ASN A 129 -13.39 19.03 -9.46
CA ASN A 129 -14.07 19.36 -10.73
C ASN A 129 -13.63 18.56 -11.97
N GLU A 130 -12.75 17.55 -11.87
CA GLU A 130 -12.10 16.98 -13.08
C GLU A 130 -12.37 15.49 -13.33
N ALA A 131 -12.77 14.72 -12.33
CA ALA A 131 -13.02 13.30 -12.48
C ALA A 131 -14.16 12.84 -11.57
N THR A 132 -14.94 11.88 -12.03
CA THR A 132 -16.00 11.26 -11.23
C THR A 132 -15.46 10.15 -10.33
N PRO A 133 -16.22 9.70 -9.31
CA PRO A 133 -15.83 8.50 -8.54
C PRO A 133 -15.60 7.26 -9.40
N LEU A 134 -16.35 7.09 -10.50
CA LEU A 134 -16.18 5.98 -11.44
C LEU A 134 -14.86 6.09 -12.22
N ASP A 135 -14.46 7.30 -12.58
CA ASP A 135 -13.16 7.52 -13.23
C ASP A 135 -12.00 7.12 -12.30
N ALA A 136 -12.11 7.46 -11.01
CA ALA A 136 -11.13 7.02 -10.02
C ALA A 136 -11.09 5.50 -9.87
N ASP A 137 -12.24 4.82 -9.94
CA ASP A 137 -12.29 3.35 -9.91
C ASP A 137 -11.56 2.75 -11.12
N ILE A 138 -11.83 3.23 -12.31
CA ILE A 138 -11.18 2.78 -13.54
C ILE A 138 -9.65 3.01 -13.49
N ILE A 139 -9.23 4.19 -13.03
CA ILE A 139 -7.79 4.51 -12.89
C ILE A 139 -7.10 3.56 -11.91
N ILE A 140 -7.73 3.28 -10.78
CA ILE A 140 -7.20 2.37 -9.75
C ILE A 140 -7.15 0.93 -10.28
N ASP A 141 -8.17 0.47 -11.00
CA ASP A 141 -8.18 -0.86 -11.61
C ASP A 141 -7.03 -1.04 -12.60
N ILE A 142 -6.80 -0.04 -13.46
CA ILE A 142 -5.67 -0.05 -14.42
C ILE A 142 -4.33 -0.07 -13.67
N TYR A 143 -4.17 0.77 -12.65
CA TYR A 143 -2.97 0.81 -11.81
C TYR A 143 -2.72 -0.55 -11.15
N PHE A 144 -3.74 -1.10 -10.52
CA PHE A 144 -3.63 -2.35 -9.76
C PHE A 144 -3.32 -3.54 -10.66
N MET A 145 -3.99 -3.66 -11.81
CA MET A 145 -3.68 -4.71 -12.78
C MET A 145 -2.27 -4.60 -13.34
N THR A 146 -1.80 -3.38 -13.59
CA THR A 146 -0.41 -3.15 -14.03
C THR A 146 0.59 -3.54 -12.94
N LEU A 147 0.27 -3.27 -11.66
CA LEU A 147 1.07 -3.73 -10.53
C LEU A 147 1.13 -5.26 -10.47
N MET A 148 -0.01 -5.95 -10.59
CA MET A 148 -0.07 -7.42 -10.56
C MET A 148 0.73 -8.05 -11.70
N GLU A 149 0.60 -7.51 -12.92
CA GLU A 149 1.41 -7.91 -14.08
C GLU A 149 2.91 -7.77 -13.77
N GLY A 150 3.33 -6.59 -13.28
CA GLY A 150 4.73 -6.30 -12.94
C GLY A 150 5.29 -7.19 -11.83
N LEU A 151 4.51 -7.47 -10.80
CA LEU A 151 4.93 -8.38 -9.73
C LEU A 151 5.08 -9.83 -10.21
N ASN A 152 4.36 -10.25 -11.25
CA ASN A 152 4.43 -11.61 -11.80
C ASN A 152 5.52 -11.79 -12.85
N GLN A 153 6.02 -10.74 -13.48
CA GLN A 153 7.10 -10.82 -14.50
C GLN A 153 8.47 -10.75 -13.84
N GLU A 154 9.39 -11.66 -14.16
CA GLU A 154 10.73 -11.71 -13.56
C GLU A 154 11.54 -10.44 -13.84
N ASP A 155 11.54 -9.98 -15.08
CA ASP A 155 12.33 -8.85 -15.56
C ASP A 155 11.62 -7.49 -15.46
N SER A 156 10.55 -7.38 -14.68
CA SER A 156 9.84 -6.11 -14.52
C SER A 156 10.69 -5.08 -13.78
N SER A 157 10.61 -3.85 -14.25
CA SER A 157 11.22 -2.69 -13.61
C SER A 157 10.18 -1.61 -13.36
N VAL A 158 10.47 -0.68 -12.46
CA VAL A 158 9.61 0.50 -12.24
C VAL A 158 9.36 1.24 -13.57
N GLY A 159 10.40 1.41 -14.39
CA GLY A 159 10.30 2.07 -15.68
C GLY A 159 9.35 1.37 -16.66
N SER A 160 9.45 0.03 -16.78
CA SER A 160 8.56 -0.75 -17.67
C SER A 160 7.11 -0.72 -17.19
N MET A 161 6.88 -0.80 -15.87
CA MET A 161 5.54 -0.72 -15.30
C MET A 161 4.92 0.66 -15.49
N LEU A 162 5.68 1.74 -15.30
CA LEU A 162 5.23 3.12 -15.53
C LEU A 162 4.92 3.37 -17.00
N ALA A 163 5.73 2.84 -17.93
CA ALA A 163 5.46 2.94 -19.36
C ALA A 163 4.14 2.24 -19.73
N THR A 164 3.91 1.05 -19.18
CA THR A 164 2.66 0.28 -19.37
C THR A 164 1.47 1.03 -18.77
N LEU A 165 1.59 1.54 -17.56
CA LEU A 165 0.54 2.32 -16.89
C LEU A 165 0.16 3.55 -17.74
N LYS A 166 1.15 4.32 -18.16
CA LYS A 166 0.95 5.52 -19.00
C LYS A 166 0.25 5.17 -20.31
N ALA A 167 0.68 4.09 -20.97
CA ALA A 167 0.06 3.63 -22.20
C ALA A 167 -1.41 3.21 -22.02
N LYS A 168 -1.73 2.52 -20.92
CA LYS A 168 -3.12 2.14 -20.60
C LYS A 168 -3.97 3.37 -20.26
N LEU A 169 -3.47 4.27 -19.41
CA LEU A 169 -4.19 5.49 -19.00
C LEU A 169 -4.46 6.43 -20.19
N SER A 170 -3.56 6.48 -21.18
CA SER A 170 -3.77 7.30 -22.39
C SER A 170 -4.88 6.80 -23.30
N LYS A 171 -5.45 5.62 -23.08
CA LYS A 171 -6.56 5.05 -23.84
C LYS A 171 -7.93 5.35 -23.24
N ILE A 172 -7.97 5.86 -22.03
CA ILE A 172 -9.22 6.26 -21.37
C ILE A 172 -9.41 7.77 -21.49
N ASN A 173 -10.60 8.17 -21.97
CA ASN A 173 -11.01 9.58 -22.02
C ASN A 173 -11.68 9.91 -20.68
N ILE A 174 -10.87 10.33 -19.71
CA ILE A 174 -11.34 10.91 -18.46
C ILE A 174 -11.24 12.43 -18.65
N ASN A 175 -12.40 13.05 -18.79
CA ASN A 175 -12.53 14.50 -18.92
C ASN A 175 -12.44 15.19 -17.57
#